data_7b5e4c47a9a3db8a59a46cf1153952b2
#
_entry.id   7b5e4c47a9a3db8a59a46cf1153952b2
#
_cell.length_a   1.000
_cell.length_b   1.000
_cell.length_c   1.000
_cell.angle_alpha   90.00
_cell.angle_beta   90.00
_cell.angle_gamma   90.00
#
_symmetry.space_group_name_H-M   'P 1'
#
loop_
_entity.id
_entity.type
_entity.pdbx_description
1 polymer ?
#
loop_
_entity_poly.entity_id
_entity_poly.type
_entity_poly.pdbx_seq_one_letter_code
_entity_poly.pdbx_strand_id
1 'polypeptide(L)'
;MTAASAAIRSDVRVIGLVGFAHGTSHFFHLLLPPLFPWLMPEFGLSFTQAGAMMTVFFVVSALGQAASGFVVDRIGPRRVLLAGIACFVLAALVLAAANGYAMLLAVGALAGLGNSVFHPADFTVLNRKVSPARLGHAFSVHGLSGNIGWAIAPVYLTGIAAAAGWRAAALGAAALGALAWAVVWLRRDATELAGDGAKVSHGGTASTFGFLGAGAVWMCFAFFLLITTAFGALQNFATPLMQNVYGLSVAAAAATLTAFLLGGAAGIVAGGVLAGRSGAHDRLIAAALGAAALMAVVIAAGVLPAWSVSLAMGVMGFCAGIAGPSRDLLVRHAATARFGQQAYGRVYGFVYSGLDLGLAVSPLLFGPLMDAGRFGAVLVGVALLQGAAILTALGVGRLPAR
;
A
#
# COMPACT_ATOMS: atom_id res chain seq x y z
N MET A 1 13.35 -36.15 -13.11
CA MET A 1 12.58 -34.89 -12.97
C MET A 1 12.37 -34.32 -14.36
N THR A 2 11.13 -34.06 -14.77
CA THR A 2 10.84 -33.48 -16.08
C THR A 2 11.24 -31.99 -16.12
N ALA A 3 11.61 -31.46 -17.29
CA ALA A 3 11.94 -30.06 -17.49
C ALA A 3 10.79 -29.12 -17.01
N ALA A 4 9.53 -29.55 -17.20
CA ALA A 4 8.36 -28.85 -16.72
C ALA A 4 8.33 -28.71 -15.18
N SER A 5 8.69 -29.76 -14.44
CA SER A 5 8.73 -29.71 -12.97
C SER A 5 9.86 -28.84 -12.42
N ALA A 6 10.95 -28.69 -13.16
CA ALA A 6 12.06 -27.79 -12.83
C ALA A 6 11.65 -26.32 -13.04
N ALA A 7 10.98 -25.99 -14.16
CA ALA A 7 10.46 -24.66 -14.46
C ALA A 7 9.43 -24.21 -13.41
N ILE A 8 8.51 -25.09 -13.00
CA ILE A 8 7.52 -24.78 -11.94
C ILE A 8 8.22 -24.43 -10.63
N ARG A 9 9.21 -25.21 -10.22
CA ARG A 9 9.95 -24.94 -8.97
C ARG A 9 10.73 -23.61 -9.03
N SER A 10 11.30 -23.29 -10.19
CA SER A 10 11.96 -22.01 -10.40
C SER A 10 10.99 -20.83 -10.22
N ASP A 11 9.83 -20.87 -10.90
CA ASP A 11 8.81 -19.83 -10.82
C ASP A 11 8.32 -19.65 -9.37
N VAL A 12 8.01 -20.73 -8.66
CA VAL A 12 7.55 -20.69 -7.26
C VAL A 12 8.60 -20.04 -6.34
N ARG A 13 9.89 -20.33 -6.55
CA ARG A 13 10.98 -19.71 -5.78
C ARG A 13 11.07 -18.21 -6.02
N VAL A 14 11.01 -17.78 -7.28
CA VAL A 14 11.04 -16.36 -7.65
C VAL A 14 9.83 -15.64 -7.07
N ILE A 15 8.62 -16.17 -7.29
CA ILE A 15 7.37 -15.59 -6.79
C ILE A 15 7.39 -15.48 -5.27
N GLY A 16 7.81 -16.54 -4.57
CA GLY A 16 7.87 -16.56 -3.11
C GLY A 16 8.89 -15.57 -2.55
N LEU A 17 10.07 -15.46 -3.17
CA LEU A 17 11.12 -14.52 -2.72
C LEU A 17 10.72 -13.06 -2.95
N VAL A 18 10.20 -12.75 -4.14
CA VAL A 18 9.71 -11.40 -4.46
C VAL A 18 8.53 -11.04 -3.56
N GLY A 19 7.58 -11.98 -3.37
CA GLY A 19 6.46 -11.78 -2.45
C GLY A 19 6.92 -11.53 -1.01
N PHE A 20 7.91 -12.27 -0.51
CA PHE A 20 8.47 -12.05 0.84
C PHE A 20 9.13 -10.68 0.96
N ALA A 21 9.95 -10.27 -0.01
CA ALA A 21 10.58 -8.95 -0.04
C ALA A 21 9.53 -7.84 -0.10
N HIS A 22 8.51 -7.99 -0.94
CA HIS A 22 7.41 -7.04 -1.07
C HIS A 22 6.55 -6.94 0.20
N GLY A 23 6.22 -8.07 0.82
CA GLY A 23 5.54 -8.09 2.13
C GLY A 23 6.34 -7.38 3.21
N THR A 24 7.69 -7.53 3.18
CA THR A 24 8.57 -6.79 4.09
C THR A 24 8.50 -5.28 3.83
N SER A 25 8.46 -4.83 2.58
CA SER A 25 8.33 -3.40 2.27
C SER A 25 7.02 -2.84 2.85
N HIS A 26 5.90 -3.54 2.67
CA HIS A 26 4.61 -3.13 3.22
C HIS A 26 4.55 -3.18 4.75
N PHE A 27 5.27 -4.09 5.40
CA PHE A 27 5.48 -4.04 6.84
C PHE A 27 6.12 -2.70 7.26
N PHE A 28 7.14 -2.24 6.53
CA PHE A 28 7.82 -0.99 6.82
C PHE A 28 7.03 0.27 6.45
N HIS A 29 5.99 0.20 5.63
CA HIS A 29 5.01 1.29 5.50
C HIS A 29 4.37 1.64 6.84
N LEU A 30 4.19 0.64 7.70
CA LEU A 30 3.60 0.77 9.01
C LEU A 30 4.64 0.74 10.14
N LEU A 31 5.91 1.11 9.87
CA LEU A 31 6.93 1.17 10.91
C LEU A 31 6.58 2.17 12.02
N LEU A 32 6.06 3.34 11.67
CA LEU A 32 5.79 4.44 12.60
C LEU A 32 4.36 4.44 13.17
N PRO A 33 3.27 4.33 12.36
CA PRO A 33 1.91 4.56 12.84
C PRO A 33 1.47 3.69 14.03
N PRO A 34 1.76 2.39 14.10
CA PRO A 34 1.41 1.57 15.27
C PRO A 34 2.13 1.98 16.54
N LEU A 35 3.26 2.69 16.42
CA LEU A 35 4.05 3.16 17.56
C LEU A 35 3.68 4.57 18.02
N PHE A 36 2.77 5.28 17.35
CA PHE A 36 2.30 6.62 17.76
C PHE A 36 1.86 6.70 19.23
N PRO A 37 1.18 5.71 19.83
CA PRO A 37 0.82 5.76 21.25
C PRO A 37 1.99 5.91 22.22
N TRP A 38 3.20 5.50 21.82
CA TRP A 38 4.43 5.66 22.60
C TRP A 38 5.25 6.87 22.17
N LEU A 39 5.38 7.09 20.84
CA LEU A 39 6.21 8.16 20.28
C LEU A 39 5.64 9.56 20.57
N MET A 40 4.31 9.71 20.45
CA MET A 40 3.69 11.02 20.63
C MET A 40 3.84 11.56 22.06
N PRO A 41 3.58 10.81 23.13
CA PRO A 41 3.80 11.30 24.50
C PRO A 41 5.28 11.55 24.80
N GLU A 42 6.19 10.67 24.33
CA GLU A 42 7.62 10.79 24.62
C GLU A 42 8.25 12.03 24.00
N PHE A 43 7.84 12.38 22.77
CA PHE A 43 8.41 13.53 22.04
C PHE A 43 7.49 14.74 21.99
N GLY A 44 6.36 14.73 22.70
CA GLY A 44 5.39 15.84 22.73
C GLY A 44 4.79 16.15 21.35
N LEU A 45 4.51 15.12 20.54
CA LEU A 45 4.04 15.30 19.16
C LEU A 45 2.53 15.42 19.08
N SER A 46 2.06 16.35 18.22
CA SER A 46 0.68 16.34 17.74
C SER A 46 0.43 15.24 16.70
N PHE A 47 -0.83 14.90 16.44
CA PHE A 47 -1.19 13.99 15.35
C PHE A 47 -0.80 14.54 13.98
N THR A 48 -0.85 15.86 13.80
CA THR A 48 -0.35 16.51 12.58
C THR A 48 1.13 16.27 12.39
N GLN A 49 1.94 16.38 13.44
CA GLN A 49 3.38 16.08 13.38
C GLN A 49 3.65 14.60 13.15
N ALA A 50 2.92 13.71 13.82
CA ALA A 50 3.00 12.28 13.58
C ALA A 50 2.64 11.91 12.14
N GLY A 51 1.56 12.51 11.62
CA GLY A 51 1.16 12.35 10.23
C GLY A 51 2.16 12.89 9.22
N ALA A 52 2.83 14.01 9.53
CA ALA A 52 3.85 14.60 8.65
C ALA A 52 5.04 13.65 8.43
N MET A 53 5.39 12.80 9.39
CA MET A 53 6.42 11.75 9.20
C MET A 53 6.00 10.78 8.08
N MET A 54 4.72 10.43 8.00
CA MET A 54 4.18 9.56 6.95
C MET A 54 4.07 10.29 5.61
N THR A 55 3.75 11.58 5.62
CA THR A 55 3.81 12.41 4.40
C THR A 55 5.23 12.41 3.83
N VAL A 56 6.26 12.61 4.67
CA VAL A 56 7.66 12.55 4.25
C VAL A 56 7.98 11.17 3.64
N PHE A 57 7.55 10.09 4.29
CA PHE A 57 7.70 8.73 3.76
C PHE A 57 7.14 8.61 2.34
N PHE A 58 5.87 8.96 2.13
CA PHE A 58 5.21 8.76 0.83
C PHE A 58 5.71 9.72 -0.25
N VAL A 59 6.08 10.96 0.10
CA VAL A 59 6.68 11.90 -0.85
C VAL A 59 8.05 11.40 -1.31
N VAL A 60 8.91 10.99 -0.39
CA VAL A 60 10.24 10.45 -0.73
C VAL A 60 10.11 9.16 -1.54
N SER A 61 9.16 8.29 -1.15
CA SER A 61 8.87 7.07 -1.89
C SER A 61 8.40 7.36 -3.33
N ALA A 62 7.46 8.26 -3.52
CA ALA A 62 6.94 8.61 -4.85
C ALA A 62 8.02 9.19 -5.76
N LEU A 63 8.81 10.14 -5.26
CA LEU A 63 9.92 10.75 -6.00
C LEU A 63 11.01 9.73 -6.34
N GLY A 64 11.38 8.91 -5.34
CA GLY A 64 12.37 7.85 -5.53
C GLY A 64 11.90 6.78 -6.51
N GLN A 65 10.61 6.40 -6.49
CA GLN A 65 10.04 5.40 -7.38
C GLN A 65 10.08 5.86 -8.85
N ALA A 66 9.87 7.15 -9.12
CA ALA A 66 9.99 7.70 -10.46
C ALA A 66 11.42 7.56 -11.01
N ALA A 67 12.44 7.63 -10.16
CA ALA A 67 13.86 7.50 -10.54
C ALA A 67 14.36 6.04 -10.51
N SER A 68 13.77 5.18 -9.69
CA SER A 68 14.30 3.84 -9.40
C SER A 68 14.29 2.90 -10.61
N GLY A 69 13.37 3.08 -11.56
CA GLY A 69 13.36 2.31 -12.81
C GLY A 69 14.67 2.46 -13.59
N PHE A 70 15.21 3.68 -13.68
CA PHE A 70 16.51 3.93 -14.34
C PHE A 70 17.67 3.28 -13.57
N VAL A 71 17.59 3.24 -12.25
CA VAL A 71 18.61 2.60 -11.40
C VAL A 71 18.55 1.09 -11.55
N VAL A 72 17.34 0.50 -11.58
CA VAL A 72 17.12 -0.93 -11.82
C VAL A 72 17.71 -1.36 -13.17
N ASP A 73 17.46 -0.57 -14.22
CA ASP A 73 18.00 -0.87 -15.55
C ASP A 73 19.53 -0.79 -15.60
N ARG A 74 20.15 0.04 -14.76
CA ARG A 74 21.59 0.30 -14.77
C ARG A 74 22.40 -0.68 -13.94
N ILE A 75 21.93 -1.03 -12.74
CA ILE A 75 22.68 -1.85 -11.77
C ILE A 75 22.03 -3.18 -11.42
N GLY A 76 20.85 -3.44 -11.99
CA GLY A 76 20.06 -4.66 -11.81
C GLY A 76 19.12 -4.65 -10.59
N PRO A 77 17.98 -5.36 -10.68
CA PRO A 77 16.93 -5.31 -9.68
C PRO A 77 17.38 -5.85 -8.32
N ARG A 78 18.24 -6.88 -8.29
CA ARG A 78 18.73 -7.47 -7.04
C ARG A 78 19.48 -6.49 -6.16
N ARG A 79 20.44 -5.74 -6.74
CA ARG A 79 21.24 -4.74 -5.99
C ARG A 79 20.34 -3.63 -5.46
N VAL A 80 19.39 -3.23 -6.25
CA VAL A 80 18.40 -2.18 -5.92
C VAL A 80 17.49 -2.65 -4.77
N LEU A 81 16.98 -3.88 -4.80
CA LEU A 81 16.20 -4.46 -3.70
C LEU A 81 17.02 -4.54 -2.41
N LEU A 82 18.26 -5.00 -2.47
CA LEU A 82 19.13 -5.08 -1.30
C LEU A 82 19.40 -3.70 -0.70
N ALA A 83 19.60 -2.68 -1.53
CA ALA A 83 19.76 -1.30 -1.08
C ALA A 83 18.46 -0.78 -0.40
N GLY A 84 17.29 -1.05 -0.99
CA GLY A 84 15.99 -0.68 -0.40
C GLY A 84 15.75 -1.32 0.97
N ILE A 85 16.00 -2.63 1.09
CA ILE A 85 15.88 -3.32 2.38
C ILE A 85 16.91 -2.79 3.40
N ALA A 86 18.14 -2.47 2.97
CA ALA A 86 19.13 -1.86 3.84
C ALA A 86 18.67 -0.47 4.37
N CYS A 87 17.99 0.33 3.55
CA CYS A 87 17.36 1.57 3.99
C CYS A 87 16.30 1.33 5.06
N PHE A 88 15.49 0.27 4.95
CA PHE A 88 14.53 -0.10 5.99
C PHE A 88 15.21 -0.49 7.31
N VAL A 89 16.26 -1.32 7.24
CA VAL A 89 17.06 -1.68 8.42
C VAL A 89 17.63 -0.42 9.09
N LEU A 90 18.23 0.47 8.29
CA LEU A 90 18.77 1.73 8.79
C LEU A 90 17.67 2.62 9.40
N ALA A 91 16.50 2.74 8.74
CA ALA A 91 15.36 3.48 9.28
C ALA A 91 14.93 2.97 10.66
N ALA A 92 14.84 1.64 10.83
CA ALA A 92 14.49 1.04 12.09
C ALA A 92 15.55 1.21 13.17
N LEU A 93 16.85 1.17 12.83
CA LEU A 93 17.94 1.45 13.75
C LEU A 93 17.96 2.92 14.17
N VAL A 94 17.76 3.85 13.22
CA VAL A 94 17.61 5.29 13.51
C VAL A 94 16.39 5.53 14.39
N LEU A 95 15.29 4.83 14.16
CA LEU A 95 14.12 4.89 15.04
C LEU A 95 14.48 4.45 16.45
N ALA A 96 15.14 3.31 16.63
CA ALA A 96 15.53 2.82 17.96
C ALA A 96 16.43 3.80 18.73
N ALA A 97 17.26 4.57 18.00
CA ALA A 97 18.15 5.61 18.55
C ALA A 97 17.52 7.01 18.60
N ALA A 98 16.25 7.16 18.19
CA ALA A 98 15.63 8.48 18.07
C ALA A 98 15.53 9.20 19.41
N ASN A 99 15.90 10.49 19.39
CA ASN A 99 15.90 11.39 20.55
C ASN A 99 15.14 12.70 20.27
N GLY A 100 14.47 12.83 19.13
CA GLY A 100 13.70 14.01 18.77
C GLY A 100 13.00 13.90 17.41
N TYR A 101 12.13 14.85 17.14
CA TYR A 101 11.27 14.87 15.96
C TYR A 101 12.02 14.85 14.63
N ALA A 102 13.17 15.57 14.55
CA ALA A 102 14.00 15.58 13.34
C ALA A 102 14.49 14.18 12.95
N MET A 103 14.86 13.34 13.94
CA MET A 103 15.25 11.96 13.67
C MET A 103 14.05 11.12 13.21
N LEU A 104 12.86 11.35 13.75
CA LEU A 104 11.64 10.66 13.32
C LEU A 104 11.26 11.03 11.86
N LEU A 105 11.47 12.28 11.45
CA LEU A 105 11.33 12.69 10.03
C LEU A 105 12.38 11.98 9.15
N ALA A 106 13.62 11.85 9.63
CA ALA A 106 14.67 11.11 8.92
C ALA A 106 14.32 9.62 8.78
N VAL A 107 13.67 9.01 9.80
CA VAL A 107 13.12 7.64 9.71
C VAL A 107 12.11 7.54 8.59
N GLY A 108 11.14 8.47 8.51
CA GLY A 108 10.17 8.54 7.42
C GLY A 108 10.85 8.63 6.04
N ALA A 109 11.83 9.51 5.90
CA ALA A 109 12.57 9.69 4.65
C ALA A 109 13.38 8.43 4.26
N LEU A 110 14.10 7.82 5.20
CA LEU A 110 14.89 6.60 4.95
C LEU A 110 13.98 5.41 4.58
N ALA A 111 12.87 5.24 5.31
CA ALA A 111 11.91 4.19 5.01
C ALA A 111 11.21 4.44 3.65
N GLY A 112 10.86 5.70 3.33
CA GLY A 112 10.34 6.09 2.03
C GLY A 112 11.30 5.81 0.89
N LEU A 113 12.58 6.12 1.07
CA LEU A 113 13.64 5.79 0.10
C LEU A 113 13.75 4.27 -0.08
N GLY A 114 13.73 3.50 1.02
CA GLY A 114 13.71 2.05 0.98
C GLY A 114 12.52 1.50 0.19
N ASN A 115 11.33 2.08 0.37
CA ASN A 115 10.11 1.67 -0.32
C ASN A 115 10.14 1.95 -1.82
N SER A 116 10.76 3.03 -2.24
CA SER A 116 10.72 3.56 -3.61
C SER A 116 11.18 2.58 -4.69
N VAL A 117 11.93 1.57 -4.34
CA VAL A 117 12.59 0.67 -5.30
C VAL A 117 11.81 -0.62 -5.58
N PHE A 118 10.84 -0.99 -4.73
CA PHE A 118 10.25 -2.32 -4.78
C PHE A 118 9.45 -2.58 -6.04
N HIS A 119 8.47 -1.73 -6.38
CA HIS A 119 7.65 -1.99 -7.56
C HIS A 119 8.47 -2.10 -8.86
N PRO A 120 9.40 -1.16 -9.19
CA PRO A 120 10.22 -1.30 -10.39
C PRO A 120 11.13 -2.53 -10.38
N ALA A 121 11.72 -2.88 -9.23
CA ALA A 121 12.61 -4.03 -9.13
C ALA A 121 11.82 -5.34 -9.15
N ASP A 122 10.75 -5.45 -8.37
CA ASP A 122 9.90 -6.64 -8.26
C ASP A 122 9.28 -7.00 -9.61
N PHE A 123 8.66 -6.03 -10.29
CA PHE A 123 8.06 -6.27 -11.59
C PHE A 123 9.11 -6.62 -12.65
N THR A 124 10.31 -6.05 -12.56
CA THR A 124 11.42 -6.44 -13.45
C THR A 124 11.80 -7.91 -13.25
N VAL A 125 11.96 -8.36 -12.00
CA VAL A 125 12.27 -9.76 -11.69
C VAL A 125 11.14 -10.68 -12.14
N LEU A 126 9.88 -10.37 -11.78
CA LEU A 126 8.73 -11.21 -12.11
C LEU A 126 8.56 -11.36 -13.62
N ASN A 127 8.60 -10.25 -14.37
CA ASN A 127 8.42 -10.28 -15.81
C ASN A 127 9.56 -11.01 -16.56
N ARG A 128 10.79 -10.98 -16.04
CA ARG A 128 11.94 -11.60 -16.71
C ARG A 128 12.20 -13.04 -16.30
N LYS A 129 11.78 -13.45 -15.10
CA LYS A 129 12.08 -14.79 -14.57
C LYS A 129 10.90 -15.75 -14.51
N VAL A 130 9.69 -15.24 -14.36
CA VAL A 130 8.50 -16.09 -14.26
C VAL A 130 7.94 -16.38 -15.65
N SER A 131 7.58 -17.64 -15.88
CA SER A 131 6.97 -18.06 -17.16
C SER A 131 5.67 -17.30 -17.43
N PRO A 132 5.36 -16.93 -18.69
CA PRO A 132 4.15 -16.17 -19.05
C PRO A 132 2.86 -16.81 -18.53
N ALA A 133 2.78 -18.14 -18.50
CA ALA A 133 1.62 -18.88 -18.00
C ALA A 133 1.34 -18.65 -16.49
N ARG A 134 2.33 -18.20 -15.71
CA ARG A 134 2.21 -17.98 -14.25
C ARG A 134 2.35 -16.53 -13.82
N LEU A 135 2.55 -15.59 -14.76
CA LEU A 135 2.67 -14.17 -14.41
C LEU A 135 1.43 -13.62 -13.66
N GLY A 136 0.23 -14.05 -14.04
CA GLY A 136 -0.99 -13.68 -13.33
C GLY A 136 -0.98 -14.10 -11.86
N HIS A 137 -0.52 -15.34 -11.58
CA HIS A 137 -0.35 -15.82 -10.21
C HIS A 137 0.76 -15.05 -9.47
N ALA A 138 1.85 -14.71 -10.16
CA ALA A 138 2.93 -13.93 -9.58
C ALA A 138 2.47 -12.56 -9.10
N PHE A 139 1.72 -11.83 -9.93
CA PHE A 139 1.16 -10.54 -9.55
C PHE A 139 0.12 -10.63 -8.43
N SER A 140 -0.69 -11.71 -8.41
CA SER A 140 -1.64 -11.95 -7.32
C SER A 140 -0.92 -12.20 -5.99
N VAL A 141 0.12 -13.05 -5.98
CA VAL A 141 0.93 -13.31 -4.79
C VAL A 141 1.66 -12.05 -4.32
N HIS A 142 2.20 -11.27 -5.26
CA HIS A 142 2.84 -9.97 -4.97
C HIS A 142 1.85 -9.02 -4.26
N GLY A 143 0.66 -8.80 -4.79
CA GLY A 143 -0.35 -7.95 -4.15
C GLY A 143 -0.82 -8.49 -2.80
N LEU A 144 -1.04 -9.79 -2.68
CA LEU A 144 -1.45 -10.42 -1.43
C LEU A 144 -0.37 -10.33 -0.34
N SER A 145 0.90 -10.53 -0.71
CA SER A 145 2.02 -10.43 0.23
C SER A 145 2.16 -9.03 0.82
N GLY A 146 1.91 -7.98 0.04
CA GLY A 146 1.83 -6.60 0.53
C GLY A 146 0.75 -6.42 1.59
N ASN A 147 -0.46 -6.90 1.33
CA ASN A 147 -1.56 -6.84 2.32
C ASN A 147 -1.24 -7.60 3.61
N ILE A 148 -0.58 -8.76 3.51
CA ILE A 148 -0.13 -9.54 4.69
C ILE A 148 0.93 -8.74 5.46
N GLY A 149 1.88 -8.10 4.78
CA GLY A 149 2.89 -7.23 5.41
C GLY A 149 2.25 -6.12 6.23
N TRP A 150 1.28 -5.41 5.66
CA TRP A 150 0.51 -4.39 6.38
C TRP A 150 -0.26 -4.98 7.58
N ALA A 151 -0.88 -6.15 7.42
CA ALA A 151 -1.70 -6.74 8.50
C ALA A 151 -0.86 -7.22 9.68
N ILE A 152 0.35 -7.70 9.45
CA ILE A 152 1.26 -8.18 10.50
C ILE A 152 1.86 -7.02 11.30
N ALA A 153 2.19 -5.90 10.65
CA ALA A 153 2.95 -4.81 11.26
C ALA A 153 2.30 -4.25 12.55
N PRO A 154 0.99 -3.92 12.61
CA PRO A 154 0.41 -3.36 13.82
C PRO A 154 0.52 -4.28 15.01
N VAL A 155 0.17 -5.56 14.88
CA VAL A 155 0.20 -6.53 15.97
C VAL A 155 1.63 -6.84 16.41
N TYR A 156 2.55 -7.00 15.45
CA TYR A 156 3.96 -7.25 15.74
C TYR A 156 4.60 -6.10 16.51
N LEU A 157 4.45 -4.86 16.01
CA LEU A 157 5.10 -3.69 16.59
C LEU A 157 4.48 -3.32 17.96
N THR A 158 3.15 -3.30 18.06
CA THR A 158 2.50 -2.97 19.34
C THR A 158 2.70 -4.06 20.38
N GLY A 159 2.75 -5.34 19.98
CA GLY A 159 3.01 -6.45 20.88
C GLY A 159 4.39 -6.36 21.52
N ILE A 160 5.44 -6.09 20.75
CA ILE A 160 6.79 -5.89 21.29
C ILE A 160 6.87 -4.58 22.08
N ALA A 161 6.24 -3.50 21.59
CA ALA A 161 6.28 -2.21 22.29
C ALA A 161 5.61 -2.28 23.66
N ALA A 162 4.51 -3.02 23.79
CA ALA A 162 3.83 -3.22 25.07
C ALA A 162 4.66 -4.06 26.06
N ALA A 163 5.41 -5.04 25.56
CA ALA A 163 6.21 -5.93 26.40
C ALA A 163 7.58 -5.35 26.78
N ALA A 164 8.24 -4.61 25.87
CA ALA A 164 9.64 -4.22 26.03
C ALA A 164 9.94 -2.76 25.55
N GLY A 165 8.89 -1.99 25.26
CA GLY A 165 9.02 -0.62 24.80
C GLY A 165 9.20 -0.48 23.28
N TRP A 166 8.89 0.72 22.76
CA TRP A 166 8.91 0.99 21.33
C TRP A 166 10.30 0.90 20.67
N ARG A 167 11.38 1.16 21.44
CA ARG A 167 12.76 0.97 20.96
C ARG A 167 13.03 -0.51 20.68
N ALA A 168 12.55 -1.41 21.53
CA ALA A 168 12.64 -2.85 21.27
C ALA A 168 11.83 -3.26 20.04
N ALA A 169 10.65 -2.66 19.81
CA ALA A 169 9.86 -2.89 18.60
C ALA A 169 10.60 -2.42 17.34
N ALA A 170 11.28 -1.28 17.40
CA ALA A 170 12.13 -0.79 16.30
C ALA A 170 13.30 -1.74 16.02
N LEU A 171 13.98 -2.25 17.06
CA LEU A 171 15.04 -3.27 16.90
C LEU A 171 14.47 -4.58 16.33
N GLY A 172 13.27 -4.99 16.74
CA GLY A 172 12.56 -6.13 16.17
C GLY A 172 12.29 -5.95 14.67
N ALA A 173 11.86 -4.74 14.26
CA ALA A 173 11.71 -4.40 12.85
C ALA A 173 13.05 -4.44 12.09
N ALA A 174 14.12 -3.91 12.70
CA ALA A 174 15.48 -3.99 12.12
C ALA A 174 15.91 -5.44 11.92
N ALA A 175 15.67 -6.32 12.88
CA ALA A 175 15.98 -7.75 12.77
C ALA A 175 15.18 -8.43 11.66
N LEU A 176 13.89 -8.12 11.51
CA LEU A 176 13.05 -8.60 10.41
C LEU A 176 13.59 -8.12 9.05
N GLY A 177 13.94 -6.83 8.94
CA GLY A 177 14.55 -6.28 7.73
C GLY A 177 15.90 -6.93 7.41
N ALA A 178 16.75 -7.14 8.41
CA ALA A 178 18.05 -7.83 8.25
C ALA A 178 17.86 -9.28 7.79
N LEU A 179 16.86 -9.99 8.33
CA LEU A 179 16.48 -11.33 7.87
C LEU A 179 16.06 -11.30 6.40
N ALA A 180 15.19 -10.36 6.01
CA ALA A 180 14.76 -10.22 4.63
C ALA A 180 15.94 -9.90 3.70
N TRP A 181 16.83 -9.01 4.11
CA TRP A 181 18.06 -8.71 3.39
C TRP A 181 18.92 -9.95 3.19
N ALA A 182 19.17 -10.72 4.26
CA ALA A 182 19.95 -11.95 4.21
C ALA A 182 19.30 -13.01 3.29
N VAL A 183 17.98 -13.18 3.34
CA VAL A 183 17.24 -14.12 2.47
C VAL A 183 17.39 -13.73 1.00
N VAL A 184 17.20 -12.44 0.65
CA VAL A 184 17.37 -11.95 -0.73
C VAL A 184 18.84 -12.06 -1.17
N TRP A 185 19.78 -11.81 -0.27
CA TRP A 185 21.21 -11.93 -0.55
C TRP A 185 21.64 -13.38 -0.81
N LEU A 186 21.18 -14.34 -0.01
CA LEU A 186 21.50 -15.76 -0.12
C LEU A 186 20.81 -16.42 -1.34
N ARG A 187 19.63 -15.93 -1.74
CA ARG A 187 18.83 -16.48 -2.86
C ARG A 187 19.03 -15.69 -4.16
N ARG A 188 20.30 -15.37 -4.47
CA ARG A 188 20.68 -14.61 -5.67
C ARG A 188 20.19 -15.22 -6.98
N ASP A 189 20.13 -16.55 -7.05
CA ASP A 189 19.63 -17.32 -8.19
C ASP A 189 18.18 -16.93 -8.60
N ALA A 190 17.38 -16.54 -7.64
CA ALA A 190 15.99 -16.11 -7.89
C ALA A 190 15.85 -14.64 -8.33
N THR A 191 16.79 -13.75 -8.02
CA THR A 191 16.68 -12.32 -8.28
C THR A 191 17.73 -11.76 -9.23
N GLU A 192 18.85 -12.46 -9.46
CA GLU A 192 19.89 -12.07 -10.40
C GLU A 192 19.45 -12.33 -11.85
N LEU A 193 19.56 -11.33 -12.71
CA LEU A 193 19.23 -11.45 -14.12
C LEU A 193 20.52 -11.65 -14.92
N ALA A 194 20.54 -12.66 -15.81
CA ALA A 194 21.63 -12.82 -16.75
C ALA A 194 21.64 -11.61 -17.73
N GLY A 195 22.74 -10.87 -17.75
CA GLY A 195 22.90 -9.71 -18.65
C GLY A 195 22.34 -8.40 -18.05
N ASP A 196 22.67 -8.08 -16.80
CA ASP A 196 22.43 -6.76 -16.20
C ASP A 196 23.01 -5.67 -17.11
N GLY A 197 22.13 -4.93 -17.81
CA GLY A 197 22.52 -3.84 -18.71
C GLY A 197 21.91 -3.87 -20.12
N ALA A 198 21.05 -4.81 -20.45
CA ALA A 198 20.35 -4.79 -21.74
C ALA A 198 19.36 -3.60 -21.77
N LYS A 199 19.69 -2.57 -22.54
CA LYS A 199 18.86 -1.37 -22.78
C LYS A 199 17.46 -1.79 -23.24
N VAL A 200 16.44 -1.56 -22.41
CA VAL A 200 15.05 -1.60 -22.86
C VAL A 200 14.87 -0.40 -23.80
N SER A 201 14.70 -0.68 -25.10
CA SER A 201 14.39 0.32 -26.10
C SER A 201 13.04 0.97 -25.77
N HIS A 202 13.06 2.23 -25.41
CA HIS A 202 11.87 3.06 -25.33
C HIS A 202 11.46 3.45 -26.73
N GLY A 203 10.60 2.65 -27.35
CA GLY A 203 10.07 2.93 -28.69
C GLY A 203 9.06 4.07 -28.68
N GLY A 204 9.27 5.07 -29.56
CA GLY A 204 8.25 5.91 -30.18
C GLY A 204 7.88 7.21 -29.47
N THR A 205 8.14 8.32 -30.11
CA THR A 205 7.78 9.71 -29.78
C THR A 205 6.31 10.10 -30.09
N ALA A 206 5.35 9.17 -30.07
CA ALA A 206 3.95 9.54 -30.10
C ALA A 206 3.61 10.35 -28.84
N SER A 207 2.92 11.49 -28.99
CA SER A 207 2.57 12.49 -27.95
C SER A 207 2.58 11.92 -26.51
N THR A 208 3.68 12.15 -25.81
CA THR A 208 3.97 11.50 -24.52
C THR A 208 2.90 11.80 -23.46
N PHE A 209 2.20 12.93 -23.59
CA PHE A 209 1.22 13.45 -22.65
C PHE A 209 -0.20 13.54 -23.21
N GLY A 210 -0.48 13.05 -24.41
CA GLY A 210 -1.80 13.13 -25.05
C GLY A 210 -2.94 12.52 -24.20
N PHE A 211 -2.62 11.55 -23.33
CA PHE A 211 -3.59 10.93 -22.44
C PHE A 211 -4.13 11.87 -21.35
N LEU A 212 -3.41 12.94 -20.98
CA LEU A 212 -3.86 13.95 -20.01
C LEU A 212 -5.06 14.76 -20.51
N GLY A 213 -5.36 14.76 -21.81
CA GLY A 213 -6.57 15.34 -22.38
C GLY A 213 -7.83 14.50 -22.18
N ALA A 214 -7.75 13.29 -21.60
CA ALA A 214 -8.89 12.41 -21.42
C ALA A 214 -9.49 12.50 -20.01
N GLY A 215 -10.74 12.96 -19.90
CA GLY A 215 -11.46 13.06 -18.63
C GLY A 215 -11.54 11.73 -17.86
N ALA A 216 -11.67 10.60 -18.57
CA ALA A 216 -11.68 9.28 -17.96
C ALA A 216 -10.39 8.98 -17.17
N VAL A 217 -9.23 9.40 -17.66
CA VAL A 217 -7.93 9.21 -16.99
C VAL A 217 -7.87 10.02 -15.69
N TRP A 218 -8.36 11.26 -15.71
CA TRP A 218 -8.46 12.10 -14.50
C TRP A 218 -9.48 11.57 -13.50
N MET A 219 -10.60 10.99 -13.95
CA MET A 219 -11.55 10.33 -13.05
C MET A 219 -10.92 9.10 -12.37
N CYS A 220 -10.16 8.29 -13.11
CA CYS A 220 -9.41 7.18 -12.53
C CYS A 220 -8.34 7.66 -11.53
N PHE A 221 -7.60 8.71 -11.86
CA PHE A 221 -6.63 9.34 -10.94
C PHE A 221 -7.33 9.83 -9.66
N ALA A 222 -8.45 10.58 -9.81
CA ALA A 222 -9.22 11.08 -8.68
C ALA A 222 -9.80 9.95 -7.83
N PHE A 223 -10.24 8.85 -8.45
CA PHE A 223 -10.67 7.66 -7.72
C PHE A 223 -9.57 7.14 -6.80
N PHE A 224 -8.35 6.95 -7.34
CA PHE A 224 -7.21 6.48 -6.54
C PHE A 224 -6.85 7.46 -5.43
N LEU A 225 -6.76 8.75 -5.75
CA LEU A 225 -6.49 9.81 -4.78
C LEU A 225 -7.48 9.74 -3.60
N LEU A 226 -8.79 9.68 -3.88
CA LEU A 226 -9.84 9.69 -2.87
C LEU A 226 -9.81 8.43 -2.00
N ILE A 227 -9.75 7.25 -2.65
CA ILE A 227 -9.81 5.99 -1.91
C ILE A 227 -8.55 5.77 -1.05
N THR A 228 -7.38 6.18 -1.53
CA THR A 228 -6.14 6.04 -0.76
C THR A 228 -5.96 7.13 0.29
N THR A 229 -6.54 8.32 0.10
CA THR A 229 -6.66 9.30 1.18
C THR A 229 -7.53 8.75 2.31
N ALA A 230 -8.67 8.10 2.00
CA ALA A 230 -9.51 7.43 3.00
C ALA A 230 -8.77 6.27 3.68
N PHE A 231 -8.08 5.44 2.91
CA PHE A 231 -7.28 4.32 3.41
C PHE A 231 -6.15 4.80 4.33
N GLY A 232 -5.43 5.84 3.93
CA GLY A 232 -4.32 6.42 4.70
C GLY A 232 -4.75 6.97 6.06
N ALA A 233 -6.00 7.48 6.20
CA ALA A 233 -6.53 7.90 7.49
C ALA A 233 -6.59 6.73 8.48
N LEU A 234 -7.05 5.58 8.04
CA LEU A 234 -7.10 4.36 8.86
C LEU A 234 -5.70 3.81 9.09
N GLN A 235 -4.87 3.75 8.05
CA GLN A 235 -3.52 3.24 8.16
C GLN A 235 -2.67 4.00 9.17
N ASN A 236 -2.81 5.32 9.25
CA ASN A 236 -2.04 6.17 10.15
C ASN A 236 -2.68 6.33 11.53
N PHE A 237 -4.01 6.38 11.61
CA PHE A 237 -4.70 6.81 12.82
C PHE A 237 -5.68 5.79 13.40
N ALA A 238 -5.87 4.58 12.83
CA ALA A 238 -6.86 3.62 13.34
C ALA A 238 -6.62 3.29 14.83
N THR A 239 -5.37 3.09 15.24
CA THR A 239 -5.06 2.79 16.64
C THR A 239 -5.54 3.91 17.59
N PRO A 240 -5.08 5.17 17.45
CA PRO A 240 -5.57 6.24 18.31
C PRO A 240 -7.06 6.56 18.11
N LEU A 241 -7.63 6.38 16.91
CA LEU A 241 -9.07 6.53 16.69
C LEU A 241 -9.87 5.55 17.54
N MET A 242 -9.53 4.27 17.50
CA MET A 242 -10.26 3.24 18.24
C MET A 242 -10.06 3.36 19.76
N GLN A 243 -8.90 3.82 20.21
CA GLN A 243 -8.68 4.14 21.62
C GLN A 243 -9.60 5.27 22.09
N ASN A 244 -9.74 6.35 21.30
CA ASN A 244 -10.50 7.52 21.71
C ASN A 244 -12.01 7.35 21.51
N VAL A 245 -12.47 6.65 20.46
CA VAL A 245 -13.92 6.47 20.18
C VAL A 245 -14.52 5.35 21.06
N TYR A 246 -13.76 4.28 21.33
CA TYR A 246 -14.27 3.08 21.98
C TYR A 246 -13.57 2.74 23.30
N GLY A 247 -12.57 3.52 23.72
CA GLY A 247 -11.81 3.23 24.96
C GLY A 247 -10.98 1.95 24.89
N LEU A 248 -10.62 1.48 23.70
CA LEU A 248 -9.88 0.23 23.54
C LEU A 248 -8.44 0.37 24.05
N SER A 249 -7.89 -0.72 24.60
CA SER A 249 -6.44 -0.80 24.84
C SER A 249 -5.65 -0.66 23.54
N VAL A 250 -4.38 -0.26 23.60
CA VAL A 250 -3.52 -0.12 22.39
C VAL A 250 -3.49 -1.41 21.59
N ALA A 251 -3.36 -2.57 22.26
CA ALA A 251 -3.33 -3.88 21.58
C ALA A 251 -4.66 -4.19 20.87
N ALA A 252 -5.80 -3.96 21.53
CA ALA A 252 -7.12 -4.17 20.93
C ALA A 252 -7.36 -3.20 19.76
N ALA A 253 -6.97 -1.94 19.92
CA ALA A 253 -7.07 -0.93 18.85
C ALA A 253 -6.17 -1.25 17.63
N ALA A 254 -4.94 -1.70 17.85
CA ALA A 254 -4.06 -2.17 16.78
C ALA A 254 -4.63 -3.39 16.06
N ALA A 255 -5.25 -4.32 16.78
CA ALA A 255 -5.90 -5.48 16.20
C ALA A 255 -7.07 -5.10 15.28
N THR A 256 -7.74 -3.96 15.50
CA THR A 256 -8.79 -3.47 14.58
C THR A 256 -8.23 -3.09 13.22
N LEU A 257 -7.05 -2.48 13.15
CA LEU A 257 -6.38 -2.18 11.89
C LEU A 257 -5.96 -3.47 11.18
N THR A 258 -5.40 -4.43 11.91
CA THR A 258 -5.08 -5.75 11.35
C THR A 258 -6.33 -6.43 10.79
N ALA A 259 -7.45 -6.40 11.50
CA ALA A 259 -8.72 -6.95 11.02
C ALA A 259 -9.19 -6.26 9.73
N PHE A 260 -9.10 -4.93 9.66
CA PHE A 260 -9.41 -4.15 8.44
C PHE A 260 -8.53 -4.58 7.25
N LEU A 261 -7.23 -4.74 7.46
CA LEU A 261 -6.28 -5.08 6.41
C LEU A 261 -6.45 -6.53 5.93
N LEU A 262 -6.68 -7.49 6.85
CA LEU A 262 -6.99 -8.87 6.51
C LEU A 262 -8.34 -9.01 5.82
N GLY A 263 -9.34 -8.26 6.30
CA GLY A 263 -10.64 -8.15 5.63
C GLY A 263 -10.46 -7.65 4.19
N GLY A 264 -9.65 -6.60 3.99
CA GLY A 264 -9.33 -6.07 2.67
C GLY A 264 -8.68 -7.10 1.75
N ALA A 265 -7.71 -7.86 2.25
CA ALA A 265 -7.07 -8.94 1.50
C ALA A 265 -8.09 -10.03 1.07
N ALA A 266 -8.96 -10.47 1.99
CA ALA A 266 -10.04 -11.41 1.69
C ALA A 266 -11.04 -10.82 0.67
N GLY A 267 -11.36 -9.53 0.82
CA GLY A 267 -12.21 -8.78 -0.10
C GLY A 267 -11.63 -8.71 -1.52
N ILE A 268 -10.34 -8.51 -1.68
CA ILE A 268 -9.67 -8.53 -2.99
C ILE A 268 -9.84 -9.90 -3.67
N VAL A 269 -9.69 -10.99 -2.93
CA VAL A 269 -9.88 -12.35 -3.48
C VAL A 269 -11.33 -12.55 -3.92
N ALA A 270 -12.30 -12.21 -3.07
CA ALA A 270 -13.72 -12.28 -3.40
C ALA A 270 -14.09 -11.37 -4.57
N GLY A 271 -13.56 -10.15 -4.57
CA GLY A 271 -13.73 -9.15 -5.62
C GLY A 271 -13.20 -9.62 -6.98
N GLY A 272 -12.09 -10.36 -7.01
CA GLY A 272 -11.57 -10.97 -8.23
C GLY A 272 -12.54 -11.96 -8.86
N VAL A 273 -13.18 -12.81 -8.04
CA VAL A 273 -14.21 -13.75 -8.51
C VAL A 273 -15.45 -13.01 -9.01
N LEU A 274 -15.91 -12.00 -8.25
CA LEU A 274 -17.07 -11.21 -8.62
C LEU A 274 -16.83 -10.39 -9.90
N ALA A 275 -15.69 -9.75 -10.04
CA ALA A 275 -15.30 -8.99 -11.22
C ALA A 275 -15.24 -9.87 -12.50
N GLY A 276 -14.78 -11.12 -12.36
CA GLY A 276 -14.75 -12.08 -13.47
C GLY A 276 -16.15 -12.55 -13.92
N ARG A 277 -17.17 -12.41 -13.06
CA ARG A 277 -18.54 -12.80 -13.34
C ARG A 277 -19.48 -11.64 -13.69
N SER A 278 -19.06 -10.41 -13.41
CA SER A 278 -19.87 -9.20 -13.61
C SER A 278 -19.28 -8.33 -14.71
N GLY A 279 -20.12 -7.91 -15.67
CA GLY A 279 -19.76 -6.86 -16.63
C GLY A 279 -19.99 -5.43 -16.09
N ALA A 280 -20.63 -5.29 -14.92
CA ALA A 280 -20.99 -4.00 -14.32
C ALA A 280 -20.02 -3.61 -13.21
N HIS A 281 -18.76 -3.34 -13.59
CA HIS A 281 -17.68 -3.05 -12.64
C HIS A 281 -17.93 -1.78 -11.81
N ASP A 282 -18.51 -0.74 -12.41
CA ASP A 282 -18.90 0.52 -11.76
C ASP A 282 -19.93 0.30 -10.65
N ARG A 283 -20.93 -0.53 -10.88
CA ARG A 283 -21.98 -0.88 -9.89
C ARG A 283 -21.41 -1.73 -8.75
N LEU A 284 -20.54 -2.68 -9.07
CA LEU A 284 -19.88 -3.50 -8.06
C LEU A 284 -19.00 -2.63 -7.14
N ILE A 285 -18.25 -1.69 -7.69
CA ILE A 285 -17.48 -0.71 -6.91
C ILE A 285 -18.42 0.13 -6.05
N ALA A 286 -19.51 0.65 -6.62
CA ALA A 286 -20.45 1.50 -5.90
C ALA A 286 -21.11 0.77 -4.71
N ALA A 287 -21.52 -0.47 -4.90
CA ALA A 287 -22.12 -1.28 -3.83
C ALA A 287 -21.09 -1.60 -2.74
N ALA A 288 -19.90 -2.02 -3.12
CA ALA A 288 -18.85 -2.41 -2.20
C ALA A 288 -18.32 -1.21 -1.37
N LEU A 289 -18.01 -0.08 -2.02
CA LEU A 289 -17.58 1.13 -1.32
C LEU A 289 -18.71 1.79 -0.55
N GLY A 290 -19.96 1.70 -1.01
CA GLY A 290 -21.13 2.16 -0.28
C GLY A 290 -21.32 1.42 1.04
N ALA A 291 -21.15 0.09 1.02
CA ALA A 291 -21.16 -0.72 2.25
C ALA A 291 -20.00 -0.38 3.18
N ALA A 292 -18.78 -0.16 2.64
CA ALA A 292 -17.62 0.27 3.44
C ALA A 292 -17.84 1.65 4.05
N ALA A 293 -18.38 2.62 3.30
CA ALA A 293 -18.70 3.95 3.78
C ALA A 293 -19.78 3.93 4.88
N LEU A 294 -20.84 3.12 4.70
CA LEU A 294 -21.85 2.92 5.74
C LEU A 294 -21.23 2.38 7.02
N MET A 295 -20.37 1.37 6.89
CA MET A 295 -19.67 0.81 8.06
C MET A 295 -18.77 1.85 8.75
N ALA A 296 -18.07 2.71 7.99
CA ALA A 296 -17.29 3.81 8.55
C ALA A 296 -18.18 4.78 9.37
N VAL A 297 -19.38 5.10 8.88
CA VAL A 297 -20.36 5.94 9.63
C VAL A 297 -20.83 5.23 10.90
N VAL A 298 -21.15 3.93 10.83
CA VAL A 298 -21.56 3.15 12.00
C VAL A 298 -20.46 3.12 13.07
N ILE A 299 -19.19 2.94 12.65
CA ILE A 299 -18.05 2.99 13.57
C ILE A 299 -17.89 4.40 14.14
N ALA A 300 -18.07 5.46 13.31
CA ALA A 300 -17.96 6.84 13.74
C ALA A 300 -18.99 7.23 14.82
N ALA A 301 -20.17 6.61 14.80
CA ALA A 301 -21.23 6.86 15.76
C ALA A 301 -20.88 6.39 17.20
N GLY A 302 -19.86 5.53 17.39
CA GLY A 302 -19.41 5.09 18.71
C GLY A 302 -20.41 4.18 19.45
N VAL A 303 -21.41 3.63 18.74
CA VAL A 303 -22.52 2.86 19.36
C VAL A 303 -22.26 1.36 19.43
N LEU A 304 -21.19 0.88 18.78
CA LEU A 304 -20.86 -0.54 18.76
C LEU A 304 -20.30 -1.00 20.11
N PRO A 305 -20.64 -2.20 20.60
CA PRO A 305 -19.94 -2.76 21.73
C PRO A 305 -18.46 -3.03 21.39
N ALA A 306 -17.57 -2.78 22.35
CA ALA A 306 -16.11 -2.83 22.14
C ALA A 306 -15.62 -4.14 21.47
N TRP A 307 -16.22 -5.28 21.84
CA TRP A 307 -15.85 -6.59 21.26
C TRP A 307 -16.15 -6.73 19.76
N SER A 308 -17.11 -5.98 19.24
CA SER A 308 -17.53 -6.07 17.81
C SER A 308 -16.76 -5.11 16.89
N VAL A 309 -15.98 -4.18 17.44
CA VAL A 309 -15.29 -3.15 16.65
C VAL A 309 -14.29 -3.77 15.67
N SER A 310 -13.53 -4.79 16.08
CA SER A 310 -12.61 -5.50 15.20
C SER A 310 -13.33 -6.19 14.05
N LEU A 311 -14.50 -6.78 14.30
CA LEU A 311 -15.33 -7.40 13.26
C LEU A 311 -15.86 -6.34 12.29
N ALA A 312 -16.37 -5.21 12.80
CA ALA A 312 -16.85 -4.10 11.97
C ALA A 312 -15.75 -3.52 11.07
N MET A 313 -14.54 -3.35 11.60
CA MET A 313 -13.36 -2.94 10.84
C MET A 313 -13.00 -3.98 9.78
N GLY A 314 -13.04 -5.27 10.10
CA GLY A 314 -12.81 -6.35 9.15
C GLY A 314 -13.84 -6.36 8.01
N VAL A 315 -15.13 -6.17 8.32
CA VAL A 315 -16.20 -6.06 7.33
C VAL A 315 -16.00 -4.83 6.44
N MET A 316 -15.66 -3.68 7.03
CA MET A 316 -15.36 -2.47 6.27
C MET A 316 -14.18 -2.69 5.30
N GLY A 317 -13.11 -3.33 5.78
CA GLY A 317 -11.97 -3.69 4.94
C GLY A 317 -12.35 -4.66 3.82
N PHE A 318 -13.12 -5.70 4.12
CA PHE A 318 -13.62 -6.67 3.14
C PHE A 318 -14.43 -5.99 2.03
N CYS A 319 -15.36 -5.13 2.40
CA CYS A 319 -16.15 -4.36 1.44
C CYS A 319 -15.25 -3.45 0.57
N ALA A 320 -14.30 -2.72 1.16
CA ALA A 320 -13.37 -1.89 0.41
C ALA A 320 -12.50 -2.73 -0.55
N GLY A 321 -12.05 -3.91 -0.11
CA GLY A 321 -11.23 -4.84 -0.90
C GLY A 321 -11.94 -5.38 -2.13
N ILE A 322 -13.24 -5.66 -2.05
CA ILE A 322 -14.05 -6.14 -3.20
C ILE A 322 -13.98 -5.18 -4.39
N ALA A 323 -13.88 -3.87 -4.14
CA ALA A 323 -13.81 -2.87 -5.20
C ALA A 323 -12.51 -2.93 -6.03
N GLY A 324 -11.41 -3.46 -5.46
CA GLY A 324 -10.08 -3.43 -6.07
C GLY A 324 -10.00 -4.01 -7.48
N PRO A 325 -10.32 -5.27 -7.71
CA PRO A 325 -10.22 -5.89 -9.04
C PRO A 325 -11.09 -5.22 -10.11
N SER A 326 -12.32 -4.80 -9.76
CA SER A 326 -13.19 -4.06 -10.68
C SER A 326 -12.66 -2.67 -11.02
N ARG A 327 -12.03 -1.99 -10.05
CA ARG A 327 -11.32 -0.72 -10.26
C ARG A 327 -10.22 -0.88 -11.32
N ASP A 328 -9.39 -1.90 -11.20
CA ASP A 328 -8.27 -2.11 -12.12
C ASP A 328 -8.75 -2.41 -13.54
N LEU A 329 -9.88 -3.12 -13.67
CA LEU A 329 -10.53 -3.33 -14.97
C LEU A 329 -11.11 -2.03 -15.56
N LEU A 330 -11.70 -1.15 -14.75
CA LEU A 330 -12.14 0.17 -15.23
C LEU A 330 -10.98 1.03 -15.72
N VAL A 331 -9.86 1.06 -15.01
CA VAL A 331 -8.64 1.77 -15.45
C VAL A 331 -8.14 1.20 -16.78
N ARG A 332 -8.10 -0.13 -16.89
CA ARG A 332 -7.72 -0.81 -18.14
C ARG A 332 -8.63 -0.40 -19.29
N HIS A 333 -9.94 -0.42 -19.10
CA HIS A 333 -10.90 0.00 -20.13
C HIS A 333 -10.69 1.47 -20.53
N ALA A 334 -10.53 2.38 -19.57
CA ALA A 334 -10.29 3.79 -19.81
C ALA A 334 -8.99 4.03 -20.60
N ALA A 335 -7.94 3.26 -20.32
CA ALA A 335 -6.65 3.37 -21.00
C ALA A 335 -6.70 2.81 -22.42
N THR A 336 -7.28 1.62 -22.62
CA THR A 336 -7.23 0.90 -23.92
C THR A 336 -8.24 1.42 -24.94
N ALA A 337 -9.41 1.88 -24.51
CA ALA A 337 -10.48 2.35 -25.40
C ALA A 337 -10.05 3.55 -26.26
N ARG A 338 -9.17 4.42 -25.75
CA ARG A 338 -8.80 5.66 -26.44
C ARG A 338 -7.36 5.71 -26.92
N PHE A 339 -6.44 5.00 -26.26
CA PHE A 339 -4.98 5.15 -26.49
C PHE A 339 -4.29 3.87 -26.98
N GLY A 340 -5.02 2.77 -27.06
CA GLY A 340 -4.47 1.46 -27.43
C GLY A 340 -3.53 0.87 -26.36
N GLN A 341 -3.05 -0.35 -26.62
CA GLN A 341 -2.21 -1.08 -25.65
C GLN A 341 -0.83 -0.42 -25.39
N GLN A 342 -0.34 0.38 -26.35
CA GLN A 342 0.98 1.04 -26.23
C GLN A 342 1.00 2.17 -25.20
N ALA A 343 -0.15 2.80 -24.91
CA ALA A 343 -0.27 3.86 -23.91
C ALA A 343 -0.57 3.35 -22.49
N TYR A 344 -0.84 2.05 -22.35
CA TYR A 344 -1.27 1.43 -21.10
C TYR A 344 -0.33 1.74 -19.92
N GLY A 345 0.99 1.56 -20.10
CA GLY A 345 1.97 1.82 -19.04
C GLY A 345 1.98 3.28 -18.56
N ARG A 346 1.86 4.24 -19.48
CA ARG A 346 1.85 5.68 -19.16
C ARG A 346 0.59 6.11 -18.44
N VAL A 347 -0.56 5.66 -18.91
CA VAL A 347 -1.87 5.94 -18.26
C VAL A 347 -1.91 5.30 -16.89
N TYR A 348 -1.49 4.05 -16.77
CA TYR A 348 -1.45 3.34 -15.50
C TYR A 348 -0.50 4.01 -14.49
N GLY A 349 0.71 4.38 -14.94
CA GLY A 349 1.66 5.11 -14.09
C GLY A 349 1.10 6.42 -13.55
N PHE A 350 0.45 7.22 -14.39
CA PHE A 350 -0.20 8.46 -13.96
C PHE A 350 -1.36 8.19 -13.00
N VAL A 351 -2.25 7.28 -13.32
CA VAL A 351 -3.41 6.95 -12.47
C VAL A 351 -2.96 6.45 -11.10
N TYR A 352 -1.94 5.59 -11.04
CA TYR A 352 -1.39 5.08 -9.79
C TYR A 352 -0.62 6.12 -8.98
N SER A 353 -0.12 7.22 -9.59
CA SER A 353 0.46 8.31 -8.80
C SER A 353 -0.58 8.99 -7.89
N GLY A 354 -1.88 8.89 -8.23
CA GLY A 354 -2.97 9.28 -7.33
C GLY A 354 -3.01 8.48 -6.03
N LEU A 355 -2.56 7.20 -6.06
CA LEU A 355 -2.43 6.36 -4.87
C LEU A 355 -1.40 6.94 -3.88
N ASP A 356 -0.18 7.18 -4.34
CA ASP A 356 0.90 7.72 -3.49
C ASP A 356 0.55 9.11 -2.99
N LEU A 357 -0.03 9.96 -3.86
CA LEU A 357 -0.46 11.30 -3.47
C LEU A 357 -1.57 11.26 -2.40
N GLY A 358 -2.53 10.33 -2.52
CA GLY A 358 -3.58 10.16 -1.52
C GLY A 358 -3.03 9.76 -0.16
N LEU A 359 -2.08 8.83 -0.13
CA LEU A 359 -1.40 8.41 1.09
C LEU A 359 -0.56 9.54 1.70
N ALA A 360 0.08 10.37 0.89
CA ALA A 360 0.85 11.53 1.35
C ALA A 360 -0.04 12.65 1.90
N VAL A 361 -1.20 12.90 1.28
CA VAL A 361 -2.14 13.96 1.67
C VAL A 361 -2.96 13.58 2.90
N SER A 362 -3.27 12.29 3.06
CA SER A 362 -4.14 11.79 4.11
C SER A 362 -3.76 12.27 5.52
N PRO A 363 -2.51 12.15 5.98
CA PRO A 363 -2.14 12.60 7.31
C PRO A 363 -2.25 14.13 7.49
N LEU A 364 -2.00 14.90 6.44
CA LEU A 364 -2.13 16.35 6.47
C LEU A 364 -3.59 16.80 6.56
N LEU A 365 -4.50 16.05 5.95
CA LEU A 365 -5.93 16.32 6.01
C LEU A 365 -6.54 15.93 7.37
N PHE A 366 -6.18 14.77 7.88
CA PHE A 366 -6.82 14.18 9.07
C PHE A 366 -6.09 14.47 10.38
N GLY A 367 -4.78 14.75 10.35
CA GLY A 367 -4.01 15.11 11.54
C GLY A 367 -4.60 16.26 12.33
N PRO A 368 -4.95 17.41 11.71
CA PRO A 368 -5.60 18.52 12.41
C PRO A 368 -6.96 18.17 13.05
N LEU A 369 -7.73 17.25 12.43
CA LEU A 369 -8.97 16.76 13.04
C LEU A 369 -8.71 15.90 14.27
N MET A 370 -7.65 15.07 14.21
CA MET A 370 -7.19 14.29 15.34
C MET A 370 -6.70 15.18 16.49
N ASP A 371 -5.92 16.22 16.18
CA ASP A 371 -5.43 17.21 17.16
C ASP A 371 -6.58 18.00 17.84
N ALA A 372 -7.65 18.26 17.09
CA ALA A 372 -8.85 18.90 17.59
C ALA A 372 -9.77 17.93 18.39
N GLY A 373 -9.39 16.68 18.58
CA GLY A 373 -10.22 15.66 19.26
C GLY A 373 -11.47 15.25 18.47
N ARG A 374 -11.53 15.58 17.16
CA ARG A 374 -12.69 15.28 16.30
C ARG A 374 -12.58 13.88 15.68
N PHE A 375 -12.40 12.87 16.51
CA PHE A 375 -12.13 11.50 16.05
C PHE A 375 -13.24 10.92 15.17
N GLY A 376 -14.51 11.13 15.52
CA GLY A 376 -15.65 10.70 14.70
C GLY A 376 -15.67 11.39 13.33
N ALA A 377 -15.24 12.67 13.24
CA ALA A 377 -15.17 13.38 11.99
C ALA A 377 -14.15 12.79 11.01
N VAL A 378 -13.07 12.19 11.49
CA VAL A 378 -12.10 11.45 10.64
C VAL A 378 -12.78 10.28 9.95
N LEU A 379 -13.54 9.46 10.68
CA LEU A 379 -14.27 8.32 10.13
C LEU A 379 -15.39 8.75 9.17
N VAL A 380 -16.09 9.86 9.48
CA VAL A 380 -17.05 10.45 8.53
C VAL A 380 -16.33 10.95 7.28
N GLY A 381 -15.15 11.57 7.41
CA GLY A 381 -14.30 11.97 6.28
C GLY A 381 -13.91 10.78 5.40
N VAL A 382 -13.55 9.64 6.01
CA VAL A 382 -13.31 8.37 5.29
C VAL A 382 -14.53 7.96 4.48
N ALA A 383 -15.73 8.00 5.08
CA ALA A 383 -16.98 7.66 4.38
C ALA A 383 -17.28 8.62 3.22
N LEU A 384 -17.07 9.93 3.42
CA LEU A 384 -17.28 10.95 2.38
C LEU A 384 -16.31 10.77 1.20
N LEU A 385 -15.05 10.46 1.46
CA LEU A 385 -14.06 10.18 0.42
C LEU A 385 -14.39 8.91 -0.37
N GLN A 386 -14.86 7.85 0.30
CA GLN A 386 -15.35 6.64 -0.35
C GLN A 386 -16.60 6.94 -1.21
N GLY A 387 -17.53 7.75 -0.70
CA GLY A 387 -18.69 8.22 -1.45
C GLY A 387 -18.31 9.03 -2.69
N ALA A 388 -17.35 9.95 -2.57
CA ALA A 388 -16.83 10.71 -3.70
C ALA A 388 -16.13 9.81 -4.74
N ALA A 389 -15.40 8.78 -4.28
CA ALA A 389 -14.79 7.80 -5.17
C ALA A 389 -15.84 7.00 -5.96
N ILE A 390 -16.99 6.68 -5.38
CA ILE A 390 -18.12 6.06 -6.09
C ILE A 390 -18.57 6.93 -7.27
N LEU A 391 -18.69 8.25 -7.06
CA LEU A 391 -19.11 9.16 -8.14
C LEU A 391 -18.12 9.17 -9.31
N THR A 392 -16.80 9.12 -9.02
CA THR A 392 -15.78 9.04 -10.08
C THR A 392 -15.86 7.72 -10.84
N ALA A 393 -16.06 6.59 -10.15
CA ALA A 393 -16.20 5.27 -10.78
C ALA A 393 -17.43 5.19 -11.70
N LEU A 394 -18.60 5.67 -11.22
CA LEU A 394 -19.82 5.75 -12.03
C LEU A 394 -19.66 6.70 -13.21
N GLY A 395 -18.88 7.77 -13.06
CA GLY A 395 -18.54 8.71 -14.13
C GLY A 395 -17.74 8.02 -15.25
N VAL A 396 -16.75 7.19 -14.91
CA VAL A 396 -15.98 6.40 -15.90
C VAL A 396 -16.89 5.41 -16.62
N GLY A 397 -17.77 4.70 -15.90
CA GLY A 397 -18.67 3.71 -16.48
C GLY A 397 -19.72 4.27 -17.46
N ARG A 398 -20.01 5.58 -17.37
CA ARG A 398 -20.96 6.27 -18.28
C ARG A 398 -20.34 6.84 -19.53
N LEU A 399 -19.00 6.88 -19.62
CA LEU A 399 -18.34 7.39 -20.81
C LEU A 399 -18.50 6.38 -21.95
N PRO A 400 -19.01 6.79 -23.15
CA PRO A 400 -19.19 5.86 -24.27
C PRO A 400 -17.82 5.27 -24.64
N ALA A 401 -17.81 3.97 -24.89
CA ALA A 401 -16.72 3.29 -25.58
C ALA A 401 -16.70 3.84 -27.03
N ARG A 402 -15.92 4.90 -27.27
CA ARG A 402 -15.69 5.45 -28.62
C ARG A 402 -14.49 4.81 -29.26
#